data_50a7104e42c5ce485addfc8f41873b52
#
_entry.id   50a7104e42c5ce485addfc8f41873b52
#
_cell.length_a   1.000
_cell.length_b   1.000
_cell.length_c   1.000
_cell.angle_alpha   90.00
_cell.angle_beta   90.00
_cell.angle_gamma   90.00
#
_symmetry.space_group_name_H-M   'P 1'
#
loop_
_entity.id
_entity.type
_entity.pdbx_description
1 polymer ?
#
loop_
_entity_poly.entity_id
_entity_poly.type
_entity_poly.pdbx_seq_one_letter_code
_entity_poly.pdbx_strand_id
1 'polypeptide(L)'
;KEFENASAALRVYQVDNLGEMILGQPLIVRSPISGVVIKDNIVTGQYLKDDTEPIAIVADLSEVWITAQVKEKDIRFINEGSSLDIEISALPGTVIKGNVYHVEEAVDEETRSIQVLSVCDNSDGHLKLGMYTTMHFLSAPVEQIQIPEKALLQGEKDSYVFVQIAPAIFVRTLVMVETTENGIAVISQGLCPG
;
A
#
# COMPACT_ATOMS: atom_id res chain seq x y z
N LYS A 1 0.80 -14.57 -36.35
CA LYS A 1 1.43 -13.96 -35.13
C LYS A 1 2.66 -13.11 -35.47
N GLU A 2 3.63 -13.61 -36.28
CA GLU A 2 4.78 -12.78 -36.70
C GLU A 2 4.36 -11.58 -37.55
N PHE A 3 3.42 -11.77 -38.48
CA PHE A 3 2.88 -10.69 -39.31
C PHE A 3 2.09 -9.65 -38.50
N GLU A 4 1.35 -10.09 -37.49
CA GLU A 4 0.62 -9.18 -36.58
C GLU A 4 1.57 -8.36 -35.72
N ASN A 5 2.65 -8.97 -35.22
CA ASN A 5 3.68 -8.27 -34.44
C ASN A 5 4.46 -7.26 -35.31
N ALA A 6 4.77 -7.61 -36.55
CA ALA A 6 5.42 -6.70 -37.50
C ALA A 6 4.48 -5.52 -37.87
N SER A 7 3.20 -5.78 -38.05
CA SER A 7 2.19 -4.72 -38.31
C SER A 7 2.00 -3.78 -37.11
N ALA A 8 2.04 -4.32 -35.88
CA ALA A 8 1.99 -3.53 -34.67
C ALA A 8 3.24 -2.63 -34.53
N ALA A 9 4.43 -3.20 -34.78
CA ALA A 9 5.67 -2.44 -34.78
C ALA A 9 5.66 -1.30 -35.83
N LEU A 10 5.18 -1.57 -37.02
CA LEU A 10 5.05 -0.56 -38.09
C LEU A 10 4.13 0.61 -37.72
N ARG A 11 3.06 0.36 -36.95
CA ARG A 11 2.19 1.42 -36.44
C ARG A 11 2.88 2.34 -35.45
N VAL A 12 3.78 1.83 -34.63
CA VAL A 12 4.60 2.62 -33.69
C VAL A 12 5.51 3.59 -34.48
N TYR A 13 5.99 3.16 -35.65
CA TYR A 13 6.83 3.98 -36.53
C TYR A 13 6.03 4.86 -37.51
N GLN A 14 4.69 4.85 -37.46
CA GLN A 14 3.84 5.53 -38.44
C GLN A 14 4.12 5.16 -39.92
N VAL A 15 4.58 3.97 -40.15
CA VAL A 15 4.79 3.45 -41.50
C VAL A 15 3.62 2.51 -41.80
N ASP A 16 2.64 2.97 -42.55
CA ASP A 16 1.47 2.18 -42.93
C ASP A 16 1.80 1.09 -43.95
N ASN A 17 2.91 1.27 -44.68
CA ASN A 17 3.43 0.31 -45.67
C ASN A 17 4.96 0.33 -45.73
N LEU A 18 5.58 -0.85 -45.73
CA LEU A 18 7.04 -0.98 -45.97
C LEU A 18 7.54 -0.38 -47.28
N GLY A 19 6.62 -0.20 -48.27
CA GLY A 19 6.94 0.41 -49.56
C GLY A 19 7.08 1.94 -49.53
N GLU A 20 6.70 2.60 -48.44
CA GLU A 20 6.79 4.05 -48.26
C GLU A 20 8.07 4.47 -47.49
N MET A 21 8.90 3.52 -47.05
CA MET A 21 10.21 3.82 -46.45
C MET A 21 11.15 4.36 -47.53
N ILE A 22 11.28 5.68 -47.59
CA ILE A 22 12.26 6.32 -48.46
C ILE A 22 13.62 6.30 -47.73
N LEU A 23 14.60 5.63 -48.32
CA LEU A 23 15.99 5.59 -47.82
C LEU A 23 16.52 7.01 -47.61
N GLY A 24 16.96 7.30 -46.39
CA GLY A 24 17.52 8.59 -45.99
C GLY A 24 16.55 9.57 -45.31
N GLN A 25 15.29 9.20 -45.12
CA GLN A 25 14.41 10.01 -44.30
C GLN A 25 14.53 9.63 -42.80
N PRO A 26 14.43 10.59 -41.88
CA PRO A 26 14.46 10.30 -40.47
C PRO A 26 13.23 9.49 -40.04
N LEU A 27 13.46 8.42 -39.32
CA LEU A 27 12.38 7.63 -38.70
C LEU A 27 11.86 8.36 -37.45
N ILE A 28 10.57 8.64 -37.43
CA ILE A 28 9.92 9.27 -36.28
C ILE A 28 9.35 8.16 -35.38
N VAL A 29 9.89 8.05 -34.17
CA VAL A 29 9.37 7.13 -33.13
C VAL A 29 8.39 7.93 -32.25
N ARG A 30 7.19 7.42 -32.08
CA ARG A 30 6.15 8.02 -31.23
C ARG A 30 5.79 7.11 -30.09
N SER A 31 5.48 7.71 -28.94
CA SER A 31 4.92 6.97 -27.82
C SER A 31 3.52 6.44 -28.17
N PRO A 32 3.23 5.15 -27.88
CA PRO A 32 1.90 4.58 -28.05
C PRO A 32 0.89 5.07 -27.02
N ILE A 33 1.35 5.66 -25.93
CA ILE A 33 0.53 6.18 -24.83
C ILE A 33 0.86 7.65 -24.55
N SER A 34 -0.11 8.38 -24.04
CA SER A 34 0.12 9.69 -23.43
C SER A 34 0.74 9.50 -22.04
N GLY A 35 1.68 10.37 -21.66
CA GLY A 35 2.32 10.24 -20.36
C GLY A 35 3.60 11.05 -20.25
N VAL A 36 4.34 10.79 -19.20
CA VAL A 36 5.63 11.44 -18.89
C VAL A 36 6.77 10.48 -19.21
N VAL A 37 7.84 11.00 -19.84
CA VAL A 37 9.06 10.23 -20.03
C VAL A 37 9.76 10.10 -18.68
N ILE A 38 9.79 8.88 -18.13
CA ILE A 38 10.42 8.58 -16.84
C ILE A 38 11.87 8.16 -16.99
N LYS A 39 12.25 7.67 -18.16
CA LYS A 39 13.63 7.30 -18.47
C LYS A 39 13.89 7.51 -19.96
N ASP A 40 15.01 8.16 -20.26
CA ASP A 40 15.55 8.32 -21.60
C ASP A 40 16.89 7.59 -21.66
N ASN A 41 17.02 6.65 -22.59
CA ASN A 41 18.19 5.78 -22.72
C ASN A 41 19.01 6.08 -23.98
N ILE A 42 18.68 7.15 -24.73
CA ILE A 42 19.38 7.47 -25.96
C ILE A 42 20.19 8.78 -25.88
N VAL A 43 21.31 8.81 -26.58
CA VAL A 43 22.16 9.99 -26.74
C VAL A 43 22.26 10.32 -28.21
N THR A 44 22.27 11.62 -28.54
CA THR A 44 22.43 12.09 -29.91
C THR A 44 23.70 11.52 -30.56
N GLY A 45 23.53 10.90 -31.71
CA GLY A 45 24.63 10.25 -32.44
C GLY A 45 24.89 8.78 -32.04
N GLN A 46 24.11 8.24 -31.08
CA GLN A 46 24.20 6.83 -30.72
C GLN A 46 23.66 5.95 -31.84
N TYR A 47 24.38 4.89 -32.17
CA TYR A 47 23.90 3.84 -33.04
C TYR A 47 23.07 2.85 -32.25
N LEU A 48 21.79 2.67 -32.61
CA LEU A 48 20.93 1.68 -32.02
C LEU A 48 21.17 0.32 -32.69
N LYS A 49 21.79 -0.57 -31.98
CA LYS A 49 22.26 -1.84 -32.50
C LYS A 49 21.26 -3.00 -32.27
N ASP A 50 20.49 -2.90 -31.22
CA ASP A 50 19.54 -3.91 -30.76
C ASP A 50 18.20 -3.27 -30.36
N ASP A 51 17.12 -4.00 -30.60
CA ASP A 51 15.76 -3.69 -30.17
C ASP A 51 15.42 -4.23 -28.77
N THR A 52 16.42 -4.76 -28.05
CA THR A 52 16.26 -5.33 -26.72
C THR A 52 16.19 -4.30 -25.61
N GLU A 53 16.78 -3.11 -25.79
CA GLU A 53 16.73 -2.05 -24.80
C GLU A 53 15.72 -0.96 -25.20
N PRO A 54 14.83 -0.57 -24.27
CA PRO A 54 13.89 0.50 -24.57
C PRO A 54 14.61 1.84 -24.78
N ILE A 55 14.25 2.54 -25.84
CA ILE A 55 14.76 3.88 -26.18
C ILE A 55 14.39 4.88 -25.09
N ALA A 56 13.13 4.85 -24.68
CA ALA A 56 12.58 5.64 -23.58
C ALA A 56 11.46 4.86 -22.89
N ILE A 57 11.21 5.18 -21.64
CA ILE A 57 10.09 4.63 -20.89
C ILE A 57 9.12 5.77 -20.61
N VAL A 58 7.89 5.60 -21.09
CA VAL A 58 6.79 6.55 -20.88
C VAL A 58 5.78 5.89 -19.95
N ALA A 59 5.33 6.60 -18.92
CA ALA A 59 4.33 6.13 -18.00
C ALA A 59 3.21 7.18 -17.82
N ASP A 60 1.99 6.71 -17.67
CA ASP A 60 0.91 7.50 -17.14
C ASP A 60 1.07 7.56 -15.62
N LEU A 61 1.19 8.77 -15.09
CA LEU A 61 1.39 9.02 -13.67
C LEU A 61 0.16 9.67 -13.01
N SER A 62 -0.99 9.63 -13.66
CA SER A 62 -2.26 10.13 -13.10
C SER A 62 -2.70 9.37 -11.86
N GLU A 63 -2.35 8.09 -11.79
CA GLU A 63 -2.48 7.25 -10.61
C GLU A 63 -1.14 6.61 -10.28
N VAL A 64 -0.82 6.50 -9.01
CA VAL A 64 0.40 5.84 -8.55
C VAL A 64 0.08 4.73 -7.56
N TRP A 65 0.86 3.68 -7.66
CA TRP A 65 0.80 2.57 -6.72
C TRP A 65 1.80 2.80 -5.59
N ILE A 66 1.31 2.74 -4.38
CA ILE A 66 2.13 2.82 -3.18
C ILE A 66 2.18 1.43 -2.56
N THR A 67 3.39 0.97 -2.28
CA THR A 67 3.62 -0.37 -1.74
C THR A 67 4.24 -0.28 -0.35
N ALA A 68 3.76 -1.11 0.56
CA ALA A 68 4.34 -1.30 1.89
C ALA A 68 4.71 -2.76 2.11
N GLN A 69 5.80 -2.98 2.82
CA GLN A 69 6.26 -4.30 3.25
C GLN A 69 5.80 -4.54 4.69
N VAL A 70 4.82 -5.41 4.86
CA VAL A 70 4.23 -5.74 6.16
C VAL A 70 4.78 -7.06 6.66
N LYS A 71 5.19 -7.12 7.92
CA LYS A 71 5.70 -8.37 8.50
C LYS A 71 4.59 -9.41 8.62
N GLU A 72 4.94 -10.68 8.39
CA GLU A 72 4.03 -11.83 8.43
C GLU A 72 3.16 -11.86 9.70
N LYS A 73 3.72 -11.54 10.86
CA LYS A 73 3.01 -11.51 12.15
C LYS A 73 1.87 -10.48 12.21
N ASP A 74 1.98 -9.39 11.43
CA ASP A 74 1.09 -8.23 11.49
C ASP A 74 0.03 -8.25 10.37
N ILE A 75 0.22 -9.10 9.34
CA ILE A 75 -0.69 -9.16 8.17
C ILE A 75 -2.13 -9.54 8.52
N ARG A 76 -2.33 -10.32 9.59
CA ARG A 76 -3.66 -10.73 10.06
C ARG A 76 -4.60 -9.56 10.40
N PHE A 77 -4.05 -8.36 10.59
CA PHE A 77 -4.82 -7.15 10.91
C PHE A 77 -5.15 -6.31 9.67
N ILE A 78 -4.63 -6.70 8.51
CA ILE A 78 -4.75 -5.94 7.27
C ILE A 78 -5.60 -6.74 6.28
N ASN A 79 -6.67 -6.13 5.81
CA ASN A 79 -7.54 -6.71 4.80
C ASN A 79 -7.69 -5.74 3.64
N GLU A 80 -8.00 -6.26 2.46
CA GLU A 80 -8.39 -5.44 1.32
C GLU A 80 -9.58 -4.55 1.69
N GLY A 81 -9.55 -3.30 1.27
CA GLY A 81 -10.53 -2.28 1.64
C GLY A 81 -10.31 -1.59 2.98
N SER A 82 -9.36 -2.07 3.81
CA SER A 82 -9.01 -1.39 5.07
C SER A 82 -8.51 0.02 4.80
N SER A 83 -8.98 0.99 5.59
CA SER A 83 -8.54 2.37 5.48
C SER A 83 -7.11 2.55 5.99
N LEU A 84 -6.37 3.42 5.34
CA LEU A 84 -5.00 3.76 5.72
C LEU A 84 -4.70 5.24 5.47
N ASP A 85 -3.77 5.74 6.24
CA ASP A 85 -3.18 7.06 6.05
C ASP A 85 -1.77 6.90 5.50
N ILE A 86 -1.43 7.66 4.46
CA ILE A 86 -0.15 7.61 3.78
C ILE A 86 0.57 8.93 4.00
N GLU A 87 1.71 8.86 4.62
CA GLU A 87 2.64 9.97 4.77
C GLU A 87 3.77 9.86 3.76
N ILE A 88 4.10 10.97 3.09
CA ILE A 88 5.15 11.01 2.10
C ILE A 88 6.32 11.79 2.68
N SER A 89 7.48 11.15 2.77
CA SER A 89 8.67 11.77 3.37
C SER A 89 9.11 13.06 2.67
N ALA A 90 8.85 13.17 1.37
CA ALA A 90 9.18 14.36 0.57
C ALA A 90 8.17 15.52 0.75
N LEU A 91 7.00 15.27 1.35
CA LEU A 91 5.90 16.24 1.56
C LEU A 91 5.50 16.28 3.04
N PRO A 92 6.32 16.83 3.93
CA PRO A 92 6.04 16.84 5.36
C PRO A 92 4.70 17.50 5.70
N GLY A 93 3.90 16.85 6.53
CA GLY A 93 2.59 17.34 6.96
C GLY A 93 1.45 17.06 5.97
N THR A 94 1.73 16.40 4.85
CA THR A 94 0.70 15.93 3.90
C THR A 94 0.37 14.48 4.20
N VAL A 95 -0.89 14.21 4.55
CA VAL A 95 -1.42 12.86 4.74
C VAL A 95 -2.44 12.59 3.65
N ILE A 96 -2.19 11.54 2.87
CA ILE A 96 -3.11 11.07 1.84
C ILE A 96 -3.92 9.92 2.44
N LYS A 97 -5.23 10.03 2.38
CA LYS A 97 -6.13 8.94 2.78
C LYS A 97 -6.30 7.96 1.63
N GLY A 98 -6.15 6.70 1.93
CA GLY A 98 -6.29 5.63 0.97
C GLY A 98 -6.93 4.39 1.58
N ASN A 99 -7.06 3.37 0.75
CA ASN A 99 -7.50 2.06 1.18
C ASN A 99 -6.51 1.02 0.66
N VAL A 100 -6.42 -0.10 1.36
CA VAL A 100 -5.71 -1.27 0.87
C VAL A 100 -6.40 -1.77 -0.40
N TYR A 101 -5.69 -1.71 -1.51
CA TYR A 101 -6.17 -2.18 -2.80
C TYR A 101 -5.98 -3.69 -2.94
N HIS A 102 -4.80 -4.18 -2.57
CA HIS A 102 -4.46 -5.59 -2.69
C HIS A 102 -3.40 -5.98 -1.66
N VAL A 103 -3.50 -7.21 -1.18
CA VAL A 103 -2.52 -7.86 -0.30
C VAL A 103 -1.97 -9.06 -1.07
N GLU A 104 -0.67 -9.10 -1.30
CA GLU A 104 -0.07 -10.22 -2.02
C GLU A 104 -0.21 -11.54 -1.23
N GLU A 105 -0.45 -12.63 -1.97
CA GLU A 105 -0.60 -13.99 -1.42
C GLU A 105 0.75 -14.64 -1.06
N ALA A 106 1.85 -14.07 -1.55
CA ALA A 106 3.17 -14.63 -1.36
C ALA A 106 3.97 -13.84 -0.32
N VAL A 107 4.67 -14.57 0.54
CA VAL A 107 5.64 -14.02 1.48
C VAL A 107 7.00 -13.94 0.79
N ASP A 108 7.62 -12.79 0.80
CA ASP A 108 9.02 -12.64 0.41
C ASP A 108 9.91 -13.38 1.43
N GLU A 109 10.61 -14.40 0.97
CA GLU A 109 11.41 -15.30 1.83
C GLU A 109 12.61 -14.59 2.46
N GLU A 110 13.18 -13.59 1.79
CA GLU A 110 14.35 -12.87 2.24
C GLU A 110 13.99 -11.88 3.35
N THR A 111 12.95 -11.09 3.13
CA THR A 111 12.52 -10.02 4.06
C THR A 111 11.51 -10.49 5.10
N ARG A 112 10.91 -11.67 4.92
CA ARG A 112 9.78 -12.20 5.72
C ARG A 112 8.64 -11.19 5.83
N SER A 113 8.26 -10.63 4.68
CA SER A 113 7.19 -9.64 4.59
C SER A 113 6.28 -9.93 3.41
N ILE A 114 5.08 -9.38 3.47
CA ILE A 114 4.05 -9.45 2.45
C ILE A 114 3.87 -8.05 1.91
N GLN A 115 3.78 -7.92 0.60
CA GLN A 115 3.56 -6.64 -0.04
C GLN A 115 2.08 -6.28 0.00
N VAL A 116 1.81 -5.06 0.44
CA VAL A 116 0.47 -4.46 0.45
C VAL A 116 0.46 -3.27 -0.49
N LEU A 117 -0.51 -3.22 -1.37
CA LEU A 117 -0.69 -2.17 -2.36
C LEU A 117 -1.83 -1.21 -1.97
N SER A 118 -1.62 0.06 -2.26
CA SER A 118 -2.65 1.10 -2.29
C SER A 118 -2.54 1.89 -3.58
N VAL A 119 -3.66 2.30 -4.14
CA VAL A 119 -3.73 3.16 -5.34
C VAL A 119 -4.08 4.57 -4.90
N CYS A 120 -3.30 5.54 -5.36
CA CYS A 120 -3.50 6.94 -5.04
C CYS A 120 -3.65 7.76 -6.31
N ASP A 121 -4.61 8.68 -6.32
CA ASP A 121 -4.73 9.71 -7.34
C ASP A 121 -3.51 10.64 -7.27
N ASN A 122 -2.95 10.94 -8.42
CA ASN A 122 -1.81 11.84 -8.60
C ASN A 122 -2.05 12.83 -9.74
N SER A 123 -3.30 13.25 -9.91
CA SER A 123 -3.68 14.23 -10.93
C SER A 123 -2.90 15.55 -10.81
N ASP A 124 -2.47 15.88 -9.59
CA ASP A 124 -1.65 17.06 -9.29
C ASP A 124 -0.17 16.88 -9.68
N GLY A 125 0.29 15.65 -9.97
CA GLY A 125 1.67 15.33 -10.33
C GLY A 125 2.71 15.51 -9.22
N HIS A 126 2.28 15.59 -7.96
CA HIS A 126 3.17 15.78 -6.80
C HIS A 126 3.90 14.50 -6.39
N LEU A 127 3.30 13.33 -6.66
CA LEU A 127 3.89 12.04 -6.35
C LEU A 127 4.81 11.61 -7.48
N LYS A 128 6.02 11.20 -7.13
CA LYS A 128 7.01 10.71 -8.10
C LYS A 128 7.40 9.28 -7.76
N LEU A 129 7.72 8.53 -8.81
CA LEU A 129 8.23 7.16 -8.66
C LEU A 129 9.49 7.14 -7.79
N GLY A 130 9.58 6.17 -6.89
CA GLY A 130 10.70 6.02 -5.98
C GLY A 130 10.67 6.91 -4.74
N MET A 131 9.59 7.66 -4.48
CA MET A 131 9.43 8.37 -3.22
C MET A 131 9.21 7.38 -2.07
N TYR A 132 9.83 7.69 -0.91
CA TYR A 132 9.58 6.94 0.32
C TYR A 132 8.29 7.39 0.97
N THR A 133 7.50 6.41 1.37
CA THR A 133 6.20 6.60 2.03
C THR A 133 6.11 5.75 3.29
N THR A 134 5.28 6.18 4.23
CA THR A 134 4.89 5.41 5.40
C THR A 134 3.38 5.21 5.36
N MET A 135 2.92 3.95 5.42
CA MET A 135 1.50 3.62 5.51
C MET A 135 1.13 3.32 6.96
N HIS A 136 0.14 4.02 7.46
CA HIS A 136 -0.48 3.78 8.76
C HIS A 136 -1.82 3.08 8.54
N PHE A 137 -1.87 1.80 8.84
CA PHE A 137 -3.10 1.02 8.71
C PHE A 137 -4.04 1.34 9.87
N LEU A 138 -5.24 1.77 9.54
CA LEU A 138 -6.26 2.12 10.52
C LEU A 138 -7.07 0.86 10.82
N SER A 139 -6.88 0.30 12.01
CA SER A 139 -7.76 -0.77 12.48
C SER A 139 -9.16 -0.21 12.70
N ALA A 140 -10.18 -0.98 12.33
CA ALA A 140 -11.53 -0.65 12.75
C ALA A 140 -11.56 -0.52 14.27
N PRO A 141 -12.26 0.49 14.82
CA PRO A 141 -12.40 0.62 16.26
C PRO A 141 -13.03 -0.66 16.78
N VAL A 142 -12.27 -1.44 17.52
CA VAL A 142 -12.81 -2.59 18.25
C VAL A 142 -13.42 -2.01 19.52
N GLU A 143 -14.70 -2.27 19.75
CA GLU A 143 -15.30 -1.96 21.04
C GLU A 143 -14.61 -2.78 22.12
N GLN A 144 -13.69 -2.16 22.81
CA GLN A 144 -12.96 -2.78 23.90
C GLN A 144 -13.43 -2.19 25.22
N ILE A 145 -13.67 -3.05 26.18
CA ILE A 145 -13.98 -2.60 27.53
C ILE A 145 -12.69 -2.18 28.21
N GLN A 146 -12.62 -0.90 28.52
CA GLN A 146 -11.48 -0.31 29.21
C GLN A 146 -11.86 0.02 30.66
N ILE A 147 -10.99 -0.36 31.57
CA ILE A 147 -11.15 -0.07 32.99
C ILE A 147 -9.90 0.59 33.56
N PRO A 148 -9.99 1.43 34.57
CA PRO A 148 -8.82 1.88 35.29
C PRO A 148 -8.03 0.69 35.86
N GLU A 149 -6.72 0.67 35.70
CA GLU A 149 -5.85 -0.38 36.23
C GLU A 149 -6.08 -0.63 37.74
N LYS A 150 -6.41 0.44 38.46
CA LYS A 150 -6.71 0.37 39.90
C LYS A 150 -7.93 -0.48 40.24
N ALA A 151 -8.83 -0.70 39.28
CA ALA A 151 -10.02 -1.55 39.44
C ALA A 151 -9.69 -3.03 39.20
N LEU A 152 -8.54 -3.32 38.58
CA LEU A 152 -8.08 -4.67 38.32
C LEU A 152 -7.37 -5.23 39.56
N LEU A 153 -7.87 -6.34 40.05
CA LEU A 153 -7.29 -7.06 41.16
C LEU A 153 -6.71 -8.39 40.68
N GLN A 154 -5.52 -8.70 41.14
CA GLN A 154 -4.85 -9.96 40.83
C GLN A 154 -5.10 -10.99 41.93
N GLY A 155 -5.60 -12.16 41.57
CA GLY A 155 -5.62 -13.34 42.40
C GLY A 155 -4.35 -14.20 42.20
N GLU A 156 -4.30 -15.37 42.78
CA GLU A 156 -3.13 -16.29 42.65
C GLU A 156 -2.93 -16.79 41.20
N LYS A 157 -3.99 -16.93 40.44
CA LYS A 157 -3.98 -17.42 39.05
C LYS A 157 -4.74 -16.56 38.05
N ASP A 158 -5.68 -15.75 38.52
CA ASP A 158 -6.67 -15.06 37.69
C ASP A 158 -6.77 -13.59 38.08
N SER A 159 -7.09 -12.75 37.08
CA SER A 159 -7.45 -11.35 37.31
C SER A 159 -8.96 -11.24 37.46
N TYR A 160 -9.39 -10.33 38.32
CA TYR A 160 -10.82 -10.10 38.57
C TYR A 160 -11.12 -8.63 38.87
N VAL A 161 -12.35 -8.26 38.73
CA VAL A 161 -12.90 -6.95 39.11
C VAL A 161 -14.15 -7.12 39.95
N PHE A 162 -14.54 -6.09 40.69
CA PHE A 162 -15.82 -6.01 41.34
C PHE A 162 -16.80 -5.18 40.52
N VAL A 163 -17.85 -5.84 40.00
CA VAL A 163 -18.92 -5.18 39.26
C VAL A 163 -20.07 -4.87 40.22
N GLN A 164 -20.48 -3.61 40.27
CA GLN A 164 -21.65 -3.23 41.06
C GLN A 164 -22.93 -3.59 40.30
N ILE A 165 -23.72 -4.49 40.84
CA ILE A 165 -25.00 -4.95 40.24
C ILE A 165 -26.22 -4.29 40.86
N ALA A 166 -26.09 -3.76 42.09
CA ALA A 166 -27.10 -2.96 42.77
C ALA A 166 -26.43 -2.06 43.83
N PRO A 167 -27.15 -1.09 44.42
CA PRO A 167 -26.58 -0.24 45.46
C PRO A 167 -25.95 -1.08 46.59
N ALA A 168 -24.67 -0.90 46.83
CA ALA A 168 -23.87 -1.62 47.82
C ALA A 168 -23.70 -3.14 47.59
N ILE A 169 -24.08 -3.67 46.44
CA ILE A 169 -23.92 -5.10 46.10
C ILE A 169 -22.92 -5.19 44.95
N PHE A 170 -21.81 -5.87 45.19
CA PHE A 170 -20.73 -6.10 44.24
C PHE A 170 -20.52 -7.57 43.98
N VAL A 171 -20.29 -7.91 42.71
CA VAL A 171 -19.97 -9.28 42.26
C VAL A 171 -18.55 -9.35 41.80
N ARG A 172 -17.81 -10.31 42.30
CA ARG A 172 -16.46 -10.62 41.81
C ARG A 172 -16.58 -11.29 40.44
N THR A 173 -16.07 -10.62 39.42
CA THR A 173 -16.12 -11.11 38.03
C THR A 173 -14.70 -11.37 37.55
N LEU A 174 -14.45 -12.58 37.05
CA LEU A 174 -13.17 -12.94 36.44
C LEU A 174 -13.07 -12.26 35.09
N VAL A 175 -11.88 -11.72 34.79
CA VAL A 175 -11.61 -11.00 33.54
C VAL A 175 -10.31 -11.48 32.92
N MET A 176 -10.29 -11.50 31.59
CA MET A 176 -9.04 -11.65 30.82
C MET A 176 -8.55 -10.29 30.37
N VAL A 177 -7.33 -9.97 30.76
CA VAL A 177 -6.68 -8.70 30.39
C VAL A 177 -5.88 -8.91 29.11
N GLU A 178 -6.11 -8.09 28.10
CA GLU A 178 -5.37 -8.12 26.85
C GLU A 178 -4.06 -7.31 26.95
N THR A 179 -4.17 -6.08 27.43
CA THR A 179 -3.03 -5.20 27.66
C THR A 179 -3.30 -4.22 28.79
N THR A 180 -2.23 -3.68 29.37
CA THR A 180 -2.32 -2.60 30.37
C THR A 180 -1.31 -1.52 29.99
N GLU A 181 -1.81 -0.34 29.66
CA GLU A 181 -1.01 0.80 29.25
C GLU A 181 -1.56 2.10 29.86
N ASN A 182 -0.67 2.99 30.28
CA ASN A 182 -1.02 4.32 30.80
C ASN A 182 -2.05 4.31 31.95
N GLY A 183 -2.07 3.27 32.78
CA GLY A 183 -3.02 3.16 33.90
C GLY A 183 -4.43 2.70 33.49
N ILE A 184 -4.61 2.21 32.27
CA ILE A 184 -5.84 1.63 31.71
C ILE A 184 -5.58 0.17 31.37
N ALA A 185 -6.46 -0.72 31.81
CA ALA A 185 -6.47 -2.12 31.43
C ALA A 185 -7.56 -2.37 30.39
N VAL A 186 -7.21 -3.02 29.29
CA VAL A 186 -8.11 -3.46 28.23
C VAL A 186 -8.55 -4.89 28.53
N ILE A 187 -9.84 -5.11 28.59
CA ILE A 187 -10.43 -6.39 28.94
C ILE A 187 -10.95 -7.07 27.68
N SER A 188 -10.44 -8.28 27.41
CA SER A 188 -10.86 -9.07 26.25
C SER A 188 -12.08 -9.96 26.55
N GLN A 189 -12.27 -10.39 27.80
CA GLN A 189 -13.40 -11.24 28.21
C GLN A 189 -13.76 -11.03 29.69
N GLY A 190 -15.03 -11.31 30.01
CA GLY A 190 -15.52 -11.32 31.41
C GLY A 190 -16.37 -10.12 31.79
N LEU A 191 -16.44 -9.07 30.98
CA LEU A 191 -17.30 -7.91 31.20
C LEU A 191 -18.23 -7.70 30.00
N CYS A 192 -19.41 -7.13 30.27
CA CYS A 192 -20.31 -6.61 29.25
C CYS A 192 -20.37 -5.09 29.37
N PRO A 193 -20.55 -4.36 28.23
CA PRO A 193 -20.81 -2.94 28.28
C PRO A 193 -22.05 -2.69 29.13
N GLY A 194 -21.98 -1.73 30.06
CA GLY A 194 -23.08 -1.34 30.94
C GLY A 194 -23.92 -0.20 30.38
#